data_e00b7782a56186372726d9eebd2d97d0
#
_entry.id   e00b7782a56186372726d9eebd2d97d0
#
_cell.length_a   1.000
_cell.length_b   1.000
_cell.length_c   1.000
_cell.angle_alpha   90.00
_cell.angle_beta   90.00
_cell.angle_gamma   90.00
#
_symmetry.space_group_name_H-M   'P 1'
#
loop_
_entity.id
_entity.type
_entity.pdbx_description
1 polymer ?
#
loop_
_entity_poly.entity_id
_entity_poly.type
_entity_poly.pdbx_seq_one_letter_code
_entity_poly.pdbx_strand_id
1 'polypeptide(L)'
;KLLTLPKNGCINLHCSFLPNFAGVMPSFWTLYKKQSTTGVTVHKMDSKIDNGLILKQCEVEIINDETIFSLILKTKEIGGDLMCQAITEIMTGEISYIENRTENGSYFTWPTVKEFKDFRKNGGRLI
;
A
#
# COMPACT_ATOMS: atom_id res chain seq x y z
N LYS A 1 -18.49 -3.60 -12.72
CA LYS A 1 -19.64 -2.68 -12.87
C LYS A 1 -19.56 -1.45 -11.98
N LEU A 2 -19.11 -1.54 -10.70
CA LEU A 2 -18.93 -0.37 -9.81
C LEU A 2 -17.80 0.55 -10.26
N LEU A 3 -16.69 -0.01 -10.74
CA LEU A 3 -15.50 0.74 -11.15
C LEU A 3 -15.72 1.71 -12.33
N THR A 4 -16.78 1.49 -13.10
CA THR A 4 -17.11 2.31 -14.29
C THR A 4 -18.21 3.33 -14.04
N LEU A 5 -18.75 3.43 -12.82
CA LEU A 5 -19.81 4.37 -12.47
C LEU A 5 -19.31 5.79 -12.25
N PRO A 6 -18.20 6.02 -11.49
CA PRO A 6 -17.71 7.38 -11.28
C PRO A 6 -17.07 7.95 -12.54
N LYS A 7 -17.37 9.22 -12.84
CA LYS A 7 -16.89 9.93 -14.04
C LYS A 7 -15.35 9.90 -14.15
N ASN A 8 -14.65 10.03 -13.02
CA ASN A 8 -13.17 10.08 -12.98
C ASN A 8 -12.55 8.72 -12.60
N GLY A 9 -13.37 7.64 -12.55
CA GLY A 9 -12.93 6.32 -12.11
C GLY A 9 -12.86 6.19 -10.58
N CYS A 10 -12.29 5.08 -10.13
CA CYS A 10 -12.08 4.80 -8.71
C CYS A 10 -10.58 4.80 -8.41
N ILE A 11 -10.21 5.31 -7.24
CA ILE A 11 -8.85 5.27 -6.73
C ILE A 11 -8.81 4.55 -5.38
N ASN A 12 -7.67 3.96 -5.06
CA ASN A 12 -7.43 3.25 -3.80
C ASN A 12 -6.12 3.73 -3.17
N LEU A 13 -6.09 3.71 -1.84
CA LEU A 13 -4.89 3.91 -1.04
C LEU A 13 -4.40 2.55 -0.57
N HIS A 14 -3.22 2.16 -1.01
CA HIS A 14 -2.53 0.93 -0.61
C HIS A 14 -1.30 1.25 0.24
N CYS A 15 -1.17 0.58 1.40
CA CYS A 15 -0.11 0.86 2.36
C CYS A 15 1.16 0.04 2.06
N SER A 16 1.63 0.10 0.81
CA SER A 16 2.94 -0.37 0.39
C SER A 16 3.45 0.46 -0.78
N PHE A 17 4.71 0.29 -1.14
CA PHE A 17 5.30 0.85 -2.35
C PHE A 17 5.09 -0.12 -3.52
N LEU A 18 3.94 0.01 -4.20
CA LEU A 18 3.61 -0.84 -5.36
C LEU A 18 4.70 -0.73 -6.45
N PRO A 19 4.99 -1.83 -7.15
CA PRO A 19 4.26 -3.10 -7.22
C PRO A 19 4.58 -4.09 -6.09
N ASN A 20 5.41 -3.74 -5.12
CA ASN A 20 5.78 -4.63 -4.03
C ASN A 20 4.69 -4.66 -2.94
N PHE A 21 4.52 -5.82 -2.31
CA PHE A 21 3.57 -6.04 -1.23
C PHE A 21 2.11 -5.71 -1.61
N ALA A 22 1.72 -5.98 -2.86
CA ALA A 22 0.32 -5.95 -3.28
C ALA A 22 -0.51 -6.99 -2.51
N GLY A 23 -1.81 -6.78 -2.40
CA GLY A 23 -2.75 -7.69 -1.75
C GLY A 23 -3.06 -7.32 -0.31
N VAL A 24 -3.06 -8.31 0.59
CA VAL A 24 -3.63 -8.16 1.94
C VAL A 24 -2.56 -7.98 3.02
N MET A 25 -2.81 -7.12 4.00
CA MET A 25 -1.95 -6.86 5.17
C MET A 25 -0.50 -6.47 4.81
N PRO A 26 -0.27 -5.49 3.94
CA PRO A 26 1.09 -5.11 3.52
C PRO A 26 2.01 -4.76 4.69
N SER A 27 1.52 -4.09 5.74
CA SER A 27 2.32 -3.75 6.93
C SER A 27 2.84 -4.99 7.67
N PHE A 28 2.01 -6.07 7.76
CA PHE A 28 2.47 -7.34 8.32
C PHE A 28 3.60 -7.93 7.46
N TRP A 29 3.39 -8.05 6.16
CA TRP A 29 4.35 -8.69 5.27
C TRP A 29 5.66 -7.92 5.17
N THR A 30 5.61 -6.60 5.18
CA THR A 30 6.78 -5.73 5.19
C THR A 30 7.65 -5.98 6.43
N LEU A 31 7.04 -6.01 7.62
CA LEU A 31 7.74 -6.30 8.88
C LEU A 31 8.18 -7.77 8.95
N TYR A 32 7.35 -8.71 8.50
CA TYR A 32 7.69 -10.13 8.46
C TYR A 32 8.91 -10.41 7.57
N LYS A 33 9.03 -9.68 6.44
CA LYS A 33 10.16 -9.74 5.51
C LYS A 33 11.35 -8.87 5.94
N LYS A 34 11.27 -8.22 7.12
CA LYS A 34 12.34 -7.39 7.70
C LYS A 34 12.83 -6.31 6.74
N GLN A 35 11.91 -5.64 6.07
CA GLN A 35 12.24 -4.51 5.22
C GLN A 35 12.64 -3.31 6.06
N SER A 36 13.56 -2.49 5.56
CA SER A 36 13.94 -1.20 6.16
C SER A 36 13.03 -0.06 5.75
N THR A 37 12.32 -0.23 4.63
CA THR A 37 11.36 0.74 4.10
C THR A 37 10.09 0.05 3.63
N THR A 38 9.01 0.80 3.56
CA THR A 38 7.76 0.47 2.90
C THR A 38 7.30 1.67 2.09
N GLY A 39 6.03 1.81 1.85
CA GLY A 39 5.51 3.00 1.18
C GLY A 39 4.01 3.11 1.29
N VAL A 40 3.52 4.12 0.62
CA VAL A 40 2.11 4.37 0.41
C VAL A 40 1.89 4.66 -1.06
N THR A 41 0.90 4.04 -1.66
CA THR A 41 0.56 4.22 -3.06
C THR A 41 -0.91 4.58 -3.23
N VAL A 42 -1.18 5.67 -3.92
CA VAL A 42 -2.50 5.98 -4.46
C VAL A 42 -2.52 5.54 -5.91
N HIS A 43 -3.44 4.66 -6.27
CA HIS A 43 -3.54 4.10 -7.62
C HIS A 43 -4.98 4.02 -8.11
N LYS A 44 -5.18 3.96 -9.42
CA LYS A 44 -6.49 3.64 -10.01
C LYS A 44 -6.88 2.21 -9.67
N MET A 45 -8.17 2.00 -9.45
CA MET A 45 -8.71 0.66 -9.32
C MET A 45 -9.10 0.12 -10.70
N ASP A 46 -8.69 -1.10 -10.98
CA ASP A 46 -9.11 -1.88 -12.14
C ASP A 46 -9.74 -3.22 -11.73
N SER A 47 -9.84 -4.16 -12.64
CA SER A 47 -10.44 -5.47 -12.36
C SER A 47 -9.55 -6.41 -11.54
N LYS A 48 -8.28 -6.09 -11.40
CA LYS A 48 -7.30 -6.85 -10.61
C LYS A 48 -6.94 -6.10 -9.35
N ILE A 49 -6.57 -6.83 -8.31
CA ILE A 49 -6.19 -6.24 -7.01
C ILE A 49 -4.86 -5.50 -7.17
N ASP A 50 -4.83 -4.25 -6.70
CA ASP A 50 -3.65 -3.37 -6.63
C ASP A 50 -2.83 -3.28 -7.93
N ASN A 51 -3.50 -3.37 -9.10
CA ASN A 51 -2.85 -3.48 -10.40
C ASN A 51 -2.88 -2.18 -11.23
N GLY A 52 -3.80 -1.28 -10.92
CA GLY A 52 -4.04 -0.09 -11.74
C GLY A 52 -2.91 0.93 -11.73
N LEU A 53 -2.98 1.88 -12.66
CA LEU A 53 -1.99 2.96 -12.79
C LEU A 53 -1.80 3.72 -11.48
N ILE A 54 -0.55 3.99 -11.14
CA ILE A 54 -0.17 4.73 -9.95
C ILE A 54 -0.32 6.23 -10.22
N LEU A 55 -0.94 6.93 -9.26
CA LEU A 55 -1.09 8.37 -9.26
C LEU A 55 0.00 9.04 -8.43
N LYS A 56 0.19 8.53 -7.22
CA LYS A 56 1.14 9.07 -6.24
C LYS A 56 1.76 7.92 -5.44
N GLN A 57 3.02 8.10 -5.07
CA GLN A 57 3.72 7.22 -4.14
C GLN A 57 4.59 8.03 -3.18
N CYS A 58 4.75 7.52 -1.97
CA CYS A 58 5.69 8.02 -0.98
C CYS A 58 6.37 6.84 -0.30
N GLU A 59 7.70 6.88 -0.22
CA GLU A 59 8.46 5.90 0.56
C GLU A 59 8.37 6.24 2.04
N VAL A 60 8.29 5.22 2.90
CA VAL A 60 8.15 5.34 4.36
C VAL A 60 9.21 4.49 5.02
N GLU A 61 10.07 5.14 5.80
CA GLU A 61 11.09 4.45 6.59
C GLU A 61 10.45 3.66 7.74
N ILE A 62 10.99 2.47 8.00
CA ILE A 62 10.62 1.62 9.13
C ILE A 62 11.68 1.77 10.21
N ILE A 63 11.26 2.27 11.37
CA ILE A 63 12.16 2.48 12.50
C ILE A 63 12.36 1.18 13.30
N ASN A 64 13.42 1.14 14.10
CA ASN A 64 13.60 0.06 15.07
C ASN A 64 12.40 -0.02 16.02
N ASP A 65 11.99 -1.23 16.37
CA ASP A 65 10.83 -1.50 17.21
C ASP A 65 9.45 -1.12 16.61
N GLU A 66 9.38 -0.88 15.30
CA GLU A 66 8.11 -0.67 14.59
C GLU A 66 7.14 -1.84 14.84
N THR A 67 5.89 -1.54 15.13
CA THR A 67 4.84 -2.54 15.29
C THR A 67 3.93 -2.54 14.06
N ILE A 68 3.11 -3.59 13.91
CA ILE A 68 2.11 -3.59 12.82
C ILE A 68 1.17 -2.39 12.98
N PHE A 69 0.73 -2.11 14.20
CA PHE A 69 -0.23 -1.03 14.47
C PHE A 69 0.40 0.35 14.22
N SER A 70 1.62 0.61 14.71
CA SER A 70 2.31 1.90 14.48
C SER A 70 2.57 2.13 13.00
N LEU A 71 2.98 1.09 12.25
CA LEU A 71 3.19 1.20 10.82
C LEU A 71 1.88 1.46 10.05
N ILE A 72 0.77 0.82 10.46
CA ILE A 72 -0.55 1.10 9.88
C ILE A 72 -0.96 2.56 10.11
N LEU A 73 -0.80 3.08 11.32
CA LEU A 73 -1.14 4.48 11.62
C LEU A 73 -0.30 5.43 10.78
N LYS A 74 1.02 5.26 10.79
CA LYS A 74 1.98 6.05 10.02
C LYS A 74 1.68 6.08 8.52
N THR A 75 1.46 4.91 7.93
CA THR A 75 1.17 4.81 6.50
C THR A 75 -0.21 5.38 6.15
N LYS A 76 -1.19 5.29 7.04
CA LYS A 76 -2.52 5.88 6.81
C LYS A 76 -2.51 7.40 6.92
N GLU A 77 -1.74 7.96 7.85
CA GLU A 77 -1.59 9.42 7.97
C GLU A 77 -0.93 10.00 6.71
N ILE A 78 0.23 9.48 6.32
CA ILE A 78 0.92 9.89 5.09
C ILE A 78 0.02 9.67 3.86
N GLY A 79 -0.69 8.54 3.84
CA GLY A 79 -1.59 8.17 2.76
C GLY A 79 -2.79 9.10 2.63
N GLY A 80 -3.31 9.62 3.73
CA GLY A 80 -4.39 10.61 3.73
C GLY A 80 -3.99 11.88 2.99
N ASP A 81 -2.81 12.41 3.30
CA ASP A 81 -2.28 13.60 2.63
C ASP A 81 -2.04 13.34 1.14
N LEU A 82 -1.45 12.18 0.83
CA LEU A 82 -1.18 11.77 -0.55
C LEU A 82 -2.48 11.60 -1.37
N MET A 83 -3.52 11.08 -0.75
CA MET A 83 -4.86 10.93 -1.34
C MET A 83 -5.48 12.29 -1.64
N CYS A 84 -5.39 13.24 -0.70
CA CYS A 84 -5.89 14.61 -0.91
C CYS A 84 -5.18 15.29 -2.09
N GLN A 85 -3.86 15.15 -2.19
CA GLN A 85 -3.09 15.67 -3.32
C GLN A 85 -3.54 15.04 -4.64
N ALA A 86 -3.67 13.71 -4.68
CA ALA A 86 -4.11 13.00 -5.89
C ALA A 86 -5.52 13.44 -6.34
N ILE A 87 -6.45 13.62 -5.41
CA ILE A 87 -7.80 14.11 -5.71
C ILE A 87 -7.75 15.52 -6.28
N THR A 88 -6.96 16.41 -5.68
CA THR A 88 -6.81 17.79 -6.16
C THR A 88 -6.29 17.81 -7.60
N GLU A 89 -5.24 17.06 -7.90
CA GLU A 89 -4.66 16.99 -9.25
C GLU A 89 -5.61 16.35 -10.28
N ILE A 90 -6.41 15.36 -9.88
CA ILE A 90 -7.48 14.82 -10.73
C ILE A 90 -8.50 15.92 -11.09
N MET A 91 -8.89 16.74 -10.12
CA MET A 91 -9.89 17.78 -10.29
C MET A 91 -9.37 18.93 -11.16
N THR A 92 -8.08 19.27 -11.06
CA THR A 92 -7.44 20.32 -11.90
C THR A 92 -6.99 19.81 -13.25
N GLY A 93 -6.99 18.48 -13.47
CA GLY A 93 -6.50 17.87 -14.72
C GLY A 93 -4.98 17.81 -14.82
N GLU A 94 -4.26 18.04 -13.73
CA GLU A 94 -2.78 18.05 -13.67
C GLU A 94 -2.18 16.69 -13.32
N ILE A 95 -3.02 15.68 -13.06
CA ILE A 95 -2.56 14.36 -12.62
C ILE A 95 -1.73 13.65 -13.71
N SER A 96 -0.59 13.15 -13.31
CA SER A 96 0.22 12.22 -14.10
C SER A 96 0.04 10.78 -13.61
N TYR A 97 0.22 9.82 -14.51
CA TYR A 97 0.09 8.40 -14.20
C TYR A 97 1.41 7.68 -14.45
N ILE A 98 1.75 6.80 -13.52
CA ILE A 98 2.91 5.92 -13.63
C ILE A 98 2.42 4.49 -13.82
N GLU A 99 3.07 3.74 -14.70
CA GLU A 99 2.78 2.33 -14.92
C GLU A 99 3.09 1.51 -13.67
N ASN A 100 2.13 0.72 -13.22
CA ASN A 100 2.32 -0.23 -12.13
C ASN A 100 2.80 -1.57 -12.70
N ARG A 101 4.10 -1.77 -12.72
CA ARG A 101 4.74 -2.97 -13.31
C ARG A 101 4.62 -4.17 -12.38
N THR A 102 3.41 -4.70 -12.25
CA THR A 102 3.09 -5.78 -11.32
C THR A 102 3.83 -7.08 -11.58
N GLU A 103 4.33 -7.30 -12.81
CA GLU A 103 5.21 -8.42 -13.17
C GLU A 103 6.55 -8.42 -12.40
N ASN A 104 7.00 -7.24 -11.94
CA ASN A 104 8.22 -7.06 -11.14
C ASN A 104 7.93 -6.98 -9.62
N GLY A 105 6.67 -7.11 -9.23
CA GLY A 105 6.23 -6.93 -7.86
C GLY A 105 6.07 -8.23 -7.06
N SER A 106 5.47 -8.09 -5.89
CA SER A 106 5.08 -9.21 -5.03
C SER A 106 3.63 -9.08 -4.59
N TYR A 107 2.97 -10.22 -4.46
CA TYR A 107 1.57 -10.29 -4.04
C TYR A 107 1.42 -11.21 -2.83
N PHE A 108 0.68 -10.76 -1.83
CA PHE A 108 0.45 -11.50 -0.60
C PHE A 108 -1.03 -11.59 -0.24
N THR A 109 -1.41 -12.74 0.31
CA THR A 109 -2.74 -12.98 0.87
C THR A 109 -2.72 -12.83 2.41
N TRP A 110 -3.78 -13.27 3.08
CA TRP A 110 -3.79 -13.32 4.53
C TRP A 110 -2.67 -14.20 5.07
N PRO A 111 -1.92 -13.75 6.10
CA PRO A 111 -0.92 -14.59 6.73
C PRO A 111 -1.55 -15.83 7.36
N THR A 112 -0.87 -16.95 7.23
CA THR A 112 -1.24 -18.19 7.91
C THR A 112 -0.96 -18.11 9.41
N VAL A 113 -1.59 -18.98 10.19
CA VAL A 113 -1.30 -19.10 11.63
C VAL A 113 0.19 -19.38 11.89
N LYS A 114 0.84 -20.13 11.01
CA LYS A 114 2.27 -20.42 11.12
C LYS A 114 3.10 -19.16 10.92
N GLU A 115 2.87 -18.40 9.86
CA GLU A 115 3.59 -17.15 9.58
C GLU A 115 3.40 -16.13 10.71
N PHE A 116 2.19 -16.07 11.27
CA PHE A 116 1.91 -15.21 12.41
C PHE A 116 2.69 -15.61 13.67
N LYS A 117 2.77 -16.92 13.96
CA LYS A 117 3.59 -17.45 15.06
C LYS A 117 5.08 -17.19 14.84
N ASP A 118 5.57 -17.39 13.61
CA ASP A 118 6.95 -17.13 13.24
C ASP A 118 7.30 -15.63 13.36
N PHE A 119 6.40 -14.75 12.95
CA PHE A 119 6.53 -13.31 13.15
C PHE A 119 6.75 -12.96 14.63
N ARG A 120 5.87 -13.45 15.50
CA ARG A 120 5.96 -13.24 16.96
C ARG A 120 7.25 -13.81 17.56
N LYS A 121 7.63 -15.03 17.18
CA LYS A 121 8.86 -15.68 17.64
C LYS A 121 10.13 -14.90 17.26
N ASN A 122 10.11 -14.23 16.11
CA ASN A 122 11.22 -13.42 15.59
C ASN A 122 11.19 -11.96 16.10
N GLY A 123 10.46 -11.67 17.17
CA GLY A 123 10.41 -10.35 17.79
C GLY A 123 9.37 -9.38 17.21
N GLY A 124 8.59 -9.83 16.24
CA GLY A 124 7.53 -9.02 15.67
C GLY A 124 6.43 -8.71 16.68
N ARG A 125 5.97 -7.46 16.70
CA ARG A 125 4.95 -6.95 17.62
C ARG A 125 3.71 -6.49 16.87
N LEU A 126 2.54 -6.64 17.52
CA LEU A 126 1.26 -6.13 16.99
C LEU A 126 1.05 -4.67 17.36
N ILE A 127 1.31 -4.38 18.62
CA ILE A 127 1.12 -3.09 19.30
C ILE A 127 2.43 -2.70 19.94
#